data_2b615751922b7941fa19ad6ebee2598f
#
_entry.id   2b615751922b7941fa19ad6ebee2598f
#
_cell.length_a   1.000
_cell.length_b   1.000
_cell.length_c   1.000
_cell.angle_alpha   90.00
_cell.angle_beta   90.00
_cell.angle_gamma   90.00
#
_symmetry.space_group_name_H-M   'P 1'
#
loop_
_entity.id
_entity.type
_entity.pdbx_description
1 polymer ?
#
loop_
_entity_poly.entity_id
_entity_poly.type
_entity_poly.pdbx_seq_one_letter_code
_entity_poly.pdbx_strand_id
1 'polypeptide(L)'
;MVRIATVAAMLLFILSACSSAPAATGGKVTATLTDNAIQLSQASVPNGPVTITVKNAGSVVHTLVVLRTNLSHDKIPFDASNQAKADERGSVGGTTADVKPGQSTDIKLDLSAGKYVLICNELAHYQIGMHAPLTVN
;
A
#
# COMPACT_ATOMS: atom_id res chain seq x y z
N MET A 1 25.42 -39.78 -66.15
CA MET A 1 24.21 -39.63 -65.30
C MET A 1 24.64 -39.03 -63.94
N VAL A 2 24.46 -37.73 -63.80
CA VAL A 2 24.82 -37.02 -62.56
C VAL A 2 23.51 -36.75 -61.79
N ARG A 3 23.38 -37.28 -60.56
CA ARG A 3 22.23 -37.04 -59.66
C ARG A 3 22.52 -35.85 -58.78
N ILE A 4 21.82 -34.75 -58.97
CA ILE A 4 21.85 -33.57 -58.13
C ILE A 4 20.91 -33.80 -56.94
N ALA A 5 21.47 -33.90 -55.71
CA ALA A 5 20.69 -33.96 -54.48
C ALA A 5 20.43 -32.55 -53.97
N THR A 6 19.18 -32.16 -53.99
CA THR A 6 18.68 -30.87 -53.41
C THR A 6 18.52 -31.03 -51.89
N VAL A 7 19.33 -30.30 -51.13
CA VAL A 7 19.19 -30.19 -49.68
C VAL A 7 18.24 -29.05 -49.36
N ALA A 8 17.05 -29.35 -48.87
CA ALA A 8 16.09 -28.35 -48.41
C ALA A 8 16.47 -27.93 -46.96
N ALA A 9 16.96 -26.72 -46.82
CA ALA A 9 17.21 -26.13 -45.51
C ALA A 9 15.88 -25.63 -44.89
N MET A 10 15.43 -26.29 -43.86
CA MET A 10 14.23 -25.93 -43.08
C MET A 10 14.61 -24.90 -42.02
N LEU A 11 14.29 -23.61 -42.27
CA LEU A 11 14.46 -22.53 -41.29
C LEU A 11 13.38 -22.69 -40.21
N LEU A 12 13.78 -23.05 -38.97
CA LEU A 12 12.92 -22.94 -37.78
C LEU A 12 12.85 -21.48 -37.33
N PHE A 13 11.72 -20.85 -37.55
CA PHE A 13 11.39 -19.58 -36.89
C PHE A 13 10.98 -19.84 -35.44
N ILE A 14 11.88 -19.50 -34.50
CA ILE A 14 11.53 -19.48 -33.08
C ILE A 14 10.79 -18.18 -32.80
N LEU A 15 9.45 -18.24 -32.68
CA LEU A 15 8.66 -17.13 -32.15
C LEU A 15 8.96 -17.00 -30.65
N SER A 16 9.79 -16.01 -30.30
CA SER A 16 9.92 -15.55 -28.91
C SER A 16 8.61 -14.86 -28.50
N ALA A 17 7.73 -15.58 -27.84
CA ALA A 17 6.58 -14.99 -27.15
C ALA A 17 7.09 -14.17 -25.98
N CYS A 18 7.21 -12.85 -26.15
CA CYS A 18 7.35 -11.94 -25.02
C CYS A 18 6.06 -12.01 -24.19
N SER A 19 6.08 -12.78 -23.11
CA SER A 19 5.04 -12.75 -22.10
C SER A 19 5.17 -11.41 -21.36
N SER A 20 4.41 -10.39 -21.77
CA SER A 20 4.24 -9.18 -20.99
C SER A 20 3.46 -9.57 -19.72
N ALA A 21 4.12 -9.48 -18.55
CA ALA A 21 3.42 -9.57 -17.28
C ALA A 21 2.28 -8.53 -17.27
N PRO A 22 1.09 -8.87 -16.78
CA PRO A 22 0.00 -7.90 -16.68
C PRO A 22 0.47 -6.72 -15.82
N ALA A 23 0.30 -5.51 -16.33
CA ALA A 23 0.61 -4.29 -15.57
C ALA A 23 -0.21 -4.31 -14.26
N ALA A 24 0.46 -4.06 -13.14
CA ALA A 24 -0.21 -3.96 -11.85
C ALA A 24 -1.29 -2.87 -11.94
N THR A 25 -2.55 -3.24 -11.64
CA THR A 25 -3.71 -2.36 -11.85
C THR A 25 -3.81 -1.28 -10.78
N GLY A 26 -3.10 -1.46 -9.64
CA GLY A 26 -3.14 -0.51 -8.54
C GLY A 26 -4.54 -0.37 -7.92
N GLY A 27 -4.67 0.55 -6.99
CA GLY A 27 -5.93 0.73 -6.28
C GLY A 27 -6.14 2.15 -5.76
N LYS A 28 -7.39 2.42 -5.33
CA LYS A 28 -7.74 3.64 -4.62
C LYS A 28 -8.47 3.27 -3.35
N VAL A 29 -8.12 3.88 -2.22
CA VAL A 29 -8.82 3.71 -0.95
C VAL A 29 -8.94 5.07 -0.26
N THR A 30 -10.08 5.35 0.36
CA THR A 30 -10.22 6.52 1.23
C THR A 30 -10.06 6.08 2.67
N ALA A 31 -9.18 6.74 3.41
CA ALA A 31 -9.02 6.63 4.84
C ALA A 31 -9.68 7.84 5.50
N THR A 32 -10.81 7.64 6.13
CA THR A 32 -11.51 8.67 6.90
C THR A 32 -11.05 8.60 8.35
N LEU A 33 -10.44 9.66 8.84
CA LEU A 33 -9.93 9.80 10.19
C LEU A 33 -10.99 10.55 11.03
N THR A 34 -11.42 9.94 12.12
CA THR A 34 -12.17 10.60 13.20
C THR A 34 -11.26 10.75 14.42
N ASP A 35 -11.72 11.35 15.50
CA ASP A 35 -10.86 11.58 16.66
C ASP A 35 -10.44 10.29 17.41
N ASN A 36 -11.01 9.13 17.05
CA ASN A 36 -10.71 7.84 17.71
C ASN A 36 -10.71 6.63 16.76
N ALA A 37 -10.78 6.81 15.44
CA ALA A 37 -10.83 5.70 14.50
C ALA A 37 -10.29 6.08 13.12
N ILE A 38 -9.84 5.07 12.37
CA ILE A 38 -9.58 5.12 10.94
C ILE A 38 -10.57 4.19 10.26
N GLN A 39 -11.36 4.71 9.33
CA GLN A 39 -12.30 3.93 8.51
C GLN A 39 -11.81 3.90 7.06
N LEU A 40 -11.67 2.71 6.50
CA LEU A 40 -11.30 2.54 5.09
C LEU A 40 -12.53 2.28 4.23
N SER A 41 -12.56 2.90 3.04
CA SER A 41 -13.64 2.66 2.06
C SER A 41 -13.66 1.22 1.54
N GLN A 42 -12.55 0.50 1.65
CA GLN A 42 -12.42 -0.92 1.33
C GLN A 42 -11.25 -1.55 2.10
N ALA A 43 -11.37 -2.83 2.44
CA ALA A 43 -10.37 -3.55 3.23
C ALA A 43 -9.21 -4.11 2.38
N SER A 44 -9.34 -4.12 1.05
CA SER A 44 -8.30 -4.60 0.15
C SER A 44 -8.23 -3.82 -1.15
N VAL A 45 -7.02 -3.77 -1.74
CA VAL A 45 -6.74 -3.15 -3.04
C VAL A 45 -5.81 -4.05 -3.86
N PRO A 46 -5.82 -3.94 -5.21
CA PRO A 46 -4.81 -4.58 -6.05
C PRO A 46 -3.41 -4.05 -5.76
N ASN A 47 -2.37 -4.89 -5.98
CA ASN A 47 -0.99 -4.45 -5.93
C ASN A 47 -0.64 -3.45 -7.04
N GLY A 48 0.46 -2.69 -6.86
CA GLY A 48 0.95 -1.67 -7.77
C GLY A 48 0.69 -0.25 -7.26
N PRO A 49 0.43 0.72 -8.14
CA PRO A 49 0.23 2.12 -7.76
C PRO A 49 -1.08 2.30 -6.99
N VAL A 50 -0.99 2.52 -5.69
CA VAL A 50 -2.14 2.74 -4.79
C VAL A 50 -2.21 4.22 -4.40
N THR A 51 -3.39 4.81 -4.53
CA THR A 51 -3.68 6.15 -3.99
C THR A 51 -4.55 6.00 -2.75
N ILE A 52 -4.05 6.52 -1.62
CA ILE A 52 -4.80 6.61 -0.35
C ILE A 52 -5.22 8.06 -0.17
N THR A 53 -6.51 8.35 -0.33
CA THR A 53 -7.07 9.66 0.01
C THR A 53 -7.34 9.70 1.50
N VAL A 54 -6.59 10.54 2.21
CA VAL A 54 -6.71 10.73 3.66
C VAL A 54 -7.63 11.91 3.90
N LYS A 55 -8.74 11.68 4.60
CA LYS A 55 -9.74 12.69 4.92
C LYS A 55 -9.87 12.83 6.42
N ASN A 56 -9.63 14.01 6.97
CA ASN A 56 -9.87 14.29 8.37
C ASN A 56 -11.33 14.77 8.58
N ALA A 57 -12.14 13.87 9.17
CA ALA A 57 -13.51 14.13 9.59
C ALA A 57 -13.63 14.36 11.11
N GLY A 58 -12.50 14.41 11.82
CA GLY A 58 -12.42 14.70 13.25
C GLY A 58 -12.32 16.20 13.55
N SER A 59 -12.15 16.51 14.82
CA SER A 59 -12.06 17.87 15.34
C SER A 59 -10.62 18.32 15.64
N VAL A 60 -9.65 17.40 15.62
CA VAL A 60 -8.24 17.68 15.87
C VAL A 60 -7.38 17.34 14.64
N VAL A 61 -6.11 17.71 14.69
CA VAL A 61 -5.13 17.35 13.64
C VAL A 61 -4.83 15.86 13.71
N HIS A 62 -4.69 15.23 12.54
CA HIS A 62 -4.29 13.85 12.39
C HIS A 62 -3.15 13.71 11.38
N THR A 63 -2.33 12.67 11.55
CA THR A 63 -1.38 12.19 10.55
C THR A 63 -1.76 10.76 10.15
N LEU A 64 -1.34 10.31 8.98
CA LEU A 64 -1.46 8.91 8.59
C LEU A 64 -0.10 8.34 8.25
N VAL A 65 0.21 7.17 8.82
CA VAL A 65 1.40 6.39 8.50
C VAL A 65 0.96 5.03 7.97
N VAL A 66 1.58 4.57 6.89
CA VAL A 66 1.33 3.26 6.28
C VAL A 66 2.49 2.33 6.60
N LEU A 67 2.22 1.26 7.32
CA LEU A 67 3.20 0.26 7.76
C LEU A 67 2.97 -1.06 7.02
N ARG A 68 4.03 -1.67 6.49
CA ARG A 68 3.99 -3.06 6.02
C ARG A 68 4.34 -4.00 7.17
N THR A 69 3.39 -4.85 7.56
CA THR A 69 3.58 -5.76 8.70
C THR A 69 2.61 -6.93 8.65
N ASN A 70 3.00 -8.06 9.26
CA ASN A 70 2.11 -9.19 9.50
C ASN A 70 1.44 -9.15 10.87
N LEU A 71 1.74 -8.15 11.69
CA LEU A 71 1.09 -7.96 12.98
C LEU A 71 -0.38 -7.57 12.79
N SER A 72 -1.23 -7.89 13.77
CA SER A 72 -2.57 -7.34 13.83
C SER A 72 -2.49 -5.82 14.01
N HIS A 73 -3.46 -5.09 13.44
CA HIS A 73 -3.45 -3.62 13.43
C HIS A 73 -3.45 -2.99 14.83
N ASP A 74 -3.91 -3.72 15.85
CA ASP A 74 -3.94 -3.34 17.27
C ASP A 74 -2.71 -3.83 18.06
N LYS A 75 -1.71 -4.44 17.40
CA LYS A 75 -0.51 -5.04 18.00
C LYS A 75 0.79 -4.45 17.50
N ILE A 76 0.76 -3.26 16.92
CA ILE A 76 1.98 -2.54 16.57
C ILE A 76 2.67 -2.13 17.90
N PRO A 77 3.96 -2.46 18.08
CA PRO A 77 4.69 -2.05 19.27
C PRO A 77 4.69 -0.53 19.45
N PHE A 78 4.85 -0.07 20.67
CA PHE A 78 5.09 1.35 20.92
C PHE A 78 6.55 1.72 20.63
N ASP A 79 6.76 2.95 20.24
CA ASP A 79 8.12 3.49 20.06
C ASP A 79 8.88 3.48 21.40
N ALA A 80 10.11 2.95 21.39
CA ALA A 80 10.92 2.79 22.60
C ALA A 80 11.28 4.12 23.28
N SER A 81 11.35 5.20 22.49
CA SER A 81 11.67 6.55 22.95
C SER A 81 10.43 7.36 23.31
N ASN A 82 9.25 6.97 22.81
CA ASN A 82 7.99 7.66 23.06
C ASN A 82 6.80 6.69 23.11
N GLN A 83 6.48 6.20 24.28
CA GLN A 83 5.39 5.22 24.50
C GLN A 83 3.98 5.75 24.14
N ALA A 84 3.83 7.03 23.84
CA ALA A 84 2.58 7.59 23.32
C ALA A 84 2.45 7.47 21.79
N LYS A 85 3.47 6.95 21.11
CA LYS A 85 3.49 6.71 19.67
C LYS A 85 3.68 5.23 19.35
N ALA A 86 3.16 4.80 18.23
CA ALA A 86 3.48 3.49 17.66
C ALA A 86 4.86 3.51 16.99
N ASP A 87 5.50 2.36 16.94
CA ASP A 87 6.76 2.16 16.24
C ASP A 87 6.53 2.19 14.72
N GLU A 88 7.18 3.11 14.03
CA GLU A 88 7.07 3.29 12.59
C GLU A 88 8.07 2.44 11.79
N ARG A 89 8.80 1.52 12.42
CA ARG A 89 9.64 0.56 11.69
C ARG A 89 8.75 -0.29 10.78
N GLY A 90 9.04 -0.30 9.49
CA GLY A 90 8.17 -0.89 8.47
C GLY A 90 7.30 0.12 7.73
N SER A 91 7.45 1.43 8.00
CA SER A 91 6.86 2.46 7.16
C SER A 91 7.33 2.30 5.72
N VAL A 92 6.38 2.36 4.79
CA VAL A 92 6.64 2.23 3.35
C VAL A 92 6.69 3.59 2.64
N GLY A 93 7.07 4.65 3.37
CA GLY A 93 7.15 6.01 2.84
C GLY A 93 5.79 6.70 2.73
N GLY A 94 4.75 6.11 3.29
CA GLY A 94 3.39 6.64 3.27
C GLY A 94 3.05 7.40 4.55
N THR A 95 3.70 8.54 4.78
CA THR A 95 3.37 9.41 5.90
C THR A 95 2.81 10.73 5.38
N THR A 96 1.68 11.19 5.90
CA THR A 96 1.17 12.54 5.63
C THR A 96 1.87 13.58 6.50
N ALA A 97 1.88 14.82 6.03
CA ALA A 97 1.95 15.96 6.95
C ALA A 97 0.64 16.06 7.76
N ASP A 98 0.57 17.02 8.67
CA ASP A 98 -0.63 17.33 9.45
C ASP A 98 -1.85 17.55 8.55
N VAL A 99 -2.88 16.73 8.74
CA VAL A 99 -4.17 16.89 8.07
C VAL A 99 -5.11 17.56 9.08
N LYS A 100 -5.44 18.84 8.84
CA LYS A 100 -6.31 19.62 9.72
C LYS A 100 -7.77 19.19 9.58
N PRO A 101 -8.64 19.45 10.59
CA PRO A 101 -10.07 19.19 10.50
C PRO A 101 -10.69 19.69 9.19
N GLY A 102 -11.48 18.83 8.54
CA GLY A 102 -12.13 19.09 7.26
C GLY A 102 -11.22 19.04 6.02
N GLN A 103 -9.92 18.86 6.18
CA GLN A 103 -8.97 18.76 5.07
C GLN A 103 -8.82 17.32 4.57
N SER A 104 -8.32 17.20 3.33
CA SER A 104 -7.94 15.95 2.71
C SER A 104 -6.61 16.08 1.98
N THR A 105 -5.88 14.98 1.90
CA THR A 105 -4.62 14.86 1.14
C THR A 105 -4.49 13.47 0.54
N ASP A 106 -3.67 13.30 -0.48
CA ASP A 106 -3.40 12.01 -1.09
C ASP A 106 -1.98 11.54 -0.77
N ILE A 107 -1.86 10.25 -0.44
CA ILE A 107 -0.60 9.50 -0.45
C ILE A 107 -0.62 8.60 -1.69
N LYS A 108 0.45 8.64 -2.47
CA LYS A 108 0.63 7.75 -3.63
C LYS A 108 1.82 6.83 -3.37
N LEU A 109 1.57 5.52 -3.38
CA LEU A 109 2.54 4.49 -3.06
C LEU A 109 2.49 3.40 -4.12
N ASP A 110 3.62 2.76 -4.37
CA ASP A 110 3.66 1.50 -5.11
C ASP A 110 3.74 0.36 -4.10
N LEU A 111 2.60 -0.34 -3.89
CA LEU A 111 2.46 -1.34 -2.86
C LEU A 111 2.51 -2.76 -3.45
N SER A 112 3.44 -3.56 -2.97
CA SER A 112 3.48 -4.99 -3.26
C SER A 112 2.39 -5.74 -2.50
N ALA A 113 1.97 -6.90 -3.00
CA ALA A 113 1.05 -7.77 -2.30
C ALA A 113 1.51 -8.05 -0.86
N GLY A 114 0.59 -8.00 0.09
CA GLY A 114 0.89 -8.18 1.51
C GLY A 114 -0.10 -7.52 2.44
N LYS A 115 0.23 -7.55 3.73
CA LYS A 115 -0.56 -6.94 4.79
C LYS A 115 0.04 -5.60 5.19
N TYR A 116 -0.82 -4.64 5.40
CA TYR A 116 -0.49 -3.28 5.80
C TYR A 116 -1.38 -2.85 6.97
N VAL A 117 -0.87 -1.93 7.74
CA VAL A 117 -1.61 -1.24 8.80
C VAL A 117 -1.46 0.25 8.58
N LEU A 118 -2.59 0.94 8.58
CA LEU A 118 -2.65 2.39 8.58
C LEU A 118 -2.86 2.85 10.02
N ILE A 119 -2.04 3.79 10.49
CA ILE A 119 -2.13 4.33 11.85
C ILE A 119 -2.14 5.85 11.82
N CYS A 120 -2.83 6.47 12.78
CA CYS A 120 -2.55 7.86 13.14
C CYS A 120 -1.50 7.86 14.25
N ASN A 121 -0.35 8.50 14.00
CA ASN A 121 0.74 8.50 14.96
C ASN A 121 0.92 9.85 15.68
N GLU A 122 -0.19 10.61 15.85
CA GLU A 122 -0.26 11.66 16.84
C GLU A 122 -0.21 11.06 18.27
N LEU A 123 0.18 11.86 19.26
CA LEU A 123 0.35 11.38 20.62
C LEU A 123 -0.93 10.70 21.13
N ALA A 124 -0.80 9.44 21.55
CA ALA A 124 -1.86 8.57 22.05
C ALA A 124 -2.95 8.15 21.04
N HIS A 125 -2.97 8.67 19.80
CA HIS A 125 -4.05 8.37 18.86
C HIS A 125 -4.08 6.90 18.44
N TYR A 126 -2.93 6.26 18.23
CA TYR A 126 -2.89 4.82 18.01
C TYR A 126 -3.50 4.03 19.17
N GLN A 127 -3.19 4.44 20.41
CA GLN A 127 -3.66 3.75 21.63
C GLN A 127 -5.18 3.79 21.79
N ILE A 128 -5.83 4.86 21.35
CA ILE A 128 -7.29 5.02 21.46
C ILE A 128 -8.04 4.41 20.27
N GLY A 129 -7.35 3.72 19.34
CA GLY A 129 -7.99 2.95 18.27
C GLY A 129 -7.80 3.51 16.87
N MET A 130 -6.98 4.53 16.67
CA MET A 130 -6.74 5.09 15.34
C MET A 130 -5.78 4.22 14.52
N HIS A 131 -6.27 3.06 14.11
CA HIS A 131 -5.56 2.11 13.24
C HIS A 131 -6.55 1.29 12.42
N ALA A 132 -6.14 0.86 11.23
CA ALA A 132 -6.95 0.03 10.35
C ALA A 132 -6.07 -0.92 9.52
N PRO A 133 -6.52 -2.18 9.28
CA PRO A 133 -5.83 -3.11 8.40
C PRO A 133 -6.16 -2.83 6.93
N LEU A 134 -5.17 -2.99 6.04
CA LEU A 134 -5.34 -2.97 4.59
C LEU A 134 -4.61 -4.17 3.99
N THR A 135 -5.28 -4.93 3.13
CA THR A 135 -4.68 -6.01 2.36
C THR A 135 -4.39 -5.53 0.94
N VAL A 136 -3.20 -5.83 0.44
CA VAL A 136 -2.83 -5.63 -0.96
C VAL A 136 -2.69 -6.99 -1.63
N ASN A 137 -3.47 -7.25 -2.69
CA ASN A 137 -3.57 -8.54 -3.40
C ASN A 137 -2.71 -8.57 -4.66
#